data_3f366ac4fb758c9238b4be173cf4587d
#
_entry.id   3f366ac4fb758c9238b4be173cf4587d
#
_cell.length_a   1.000
_cell.length_b   1.000
_cell.length_c   1.000
_cell.angle_alpha   90.00
_cell.angle_beta   90.00
_cell.angle_gamma   90.00
#
_symmetry.space_group_name_H-M   'P 1'
#
loop_
_entity.id
_entity.type
_entity.pdbx_description
1 polymer ?
#
loop_
_entity_poly.entity_id
_entity_poly.type
_entity_poly.pdbx_seq_one_letter_code
_entity_poly.pdbx_strand_id
1 'polypeptide(L)'
;MSRDCMGGHLFRIEGVGEVLFERSRKAKRVNISVRPFKGIRVAVPYGVSYAKARMFAASKKHWIQKHLEKMRKAERDHRDLSHNFNNIDRREAGKILVQRLEELARKHGFKYNRVFIRNQKTRWGSCSSKDNISLNVKLVRIPKKLMDYIILHELVHTRVKNHGKKYYAALDRIVGDRKSLDSELKQHTIILGL
;
A
#
# COMPACT_ATOMS: atom_id res chain seq x y z
N MET A 1 17.82 -24.80 18.30
CA MET A 1 16.48 -24.98 17.68
C MET A 1 16.51 -24.34 16.32
N SER A 2 16.58 -25.16 15.29
CA SER A 2 16.82 -24.80 13.90
C SER A 2 15.72 -23.90 13.35
N ARG A 3 16.10 -22.75 12.80
CA ARG A 3 15.21 -21.95 11.91
C ARG A 3 15.03 -22.77 10.64
N ASP A 4 13.88 -23.44 10.51
CA ASP A 4 13.43 -24.08 9.27
C ASP A 4 13.41 -23.02 8.17
N CYS A 5 14.37 -23.08 7.26
CA CYS A 5 14.33 -22.46 5.96
C CYS A 5 13.12 -23.03 5.23
N MET A 6 12.01 -22.31 5.22
CA MET A 6 10.84 -22.65 4.40
C MET A 6 11.20 -22.45 2.92
N GLY A 7 11.83 -23.46 2.32
CA GLY A 7 12.21 -23.47 0.93
C GLY A 7 10.96 -23.38 0.06
N GLY A 8 10.85 -22.29 -0.72
CA GLY A 8 9.87 -22.19 -1.80
C GLY A 8 10.36 -22.94 -3.03
N HIS A 9 9.44 -23.53 -3.80
CA HIS A 9 9.73 -24.18 -5.06
C HIS A 9 9.34 -23.28 -6.24
N LEU A 10 10.27 -23.03 -7.15
CA LEU A 10 9.98 -22.33 -8.40
C LEU A 10 9.49 -23.34 -9.45
N PHE A 11 8.31 -23.07 -10.01
CA PHE A 11 7.79 -23.85 -11.13
C PHE A 11 7.44 -22.92 -12.29
N ARG A 12 7.74 -23.37 -13.49
CA ARG A 12 7.34 -22.66 -14.71
C ARG A 12 5.92 -23.07 -15.10
N ILE A 13 5.05 -22.09 -15.29
CA ILE A 13 3.69 -22.30 -15.83
C ILE A 13 3.67 -21.71 -17.23
N GLU A 14 3.22 -22.52 -18.20
CA GLU A 14 3.17 -22.12 -19.59
C GLU A 14 2.29 -20.88 -19.80
N GLY A 15 2.86 -19.86 -20.49
CA GLY A 15 2.21 -18.58 -20.75
C GLY A 15 2.09 -17.64 -19.53
N VAL A 16 2.71 -18.00 -18.40
CA VAL A 16 2.78 -17.18 -17.19
C VAL A 16 4.23 -16.88 -16.80
N GLY A 17 5.13 -17.88 -16.88
CA GLY A 17 6.52 -17.79 -16.46
C GLY A 17 6.79 -18.48 -15.14
N GLU A 18 7.80 -18.00 -14.43
CA GLU A 18 8.20 -18.55 -13.12
C GLU A 18 7.25 -18.13 -12.00
N VAL A 19 6.86 -19.10 -11.19
CA VAL A 19 5.92 -18.94 -10.08
C VAL A 19 6.52 -19.57 -8.83
N LEU A 20 6.61 -18.81 -7.76
CA LEU A 20 7.11 -19.31 -6.48
C LEU A 20 5.98 -19.95 -5.68
N PHE A 21 6.13 -21.23 -5.35
CA PHE A 21 5.21 -21.99 -4.51
C PHE A 21 5.81 -22.16 -3.11
N GLU A 22 5.15 -21.66 -2.11
CA GLU A 22 5.62 -21.73 -0.72
C GLU A 22 4.56 -22.34 0.19
N ARG A 23 5.00 -23.18 1.15
CA ARG A 23 4.14 -23.67 2.22
C ARG A 23 3.69 -22.54 3.12
N SER A 24 2.41 -22.54 3.48
CA SER A 24 1.84 -21.51 4.35
C SER A 24 0.99 -22.12 5.45
N ARG A 25 1.40 -21.94 6.71
CA ARG A 25 0.63 -22.34 7.89
C ARG A 25 -0.67 -21.54 8.05
N LYS A 26 -0.69 -20.30 7.54
CA LYS A 26 -1.84 -19.39 7.65
C LYS A 26 -2.87 -19.60 6.54
N ALA A 27 -2.47 -20.16 5.42
CA ALA A 27 -3.37 -20.34 4.27
C ALA A 27 -4.28 -21.57 4.50
N LYS A 28 -5.58 -21.33 4.49
CA LYS A 28 -6.59 -22.39 4.51
C LYS A 28 -6.91 -22.93 3.12
N ARG A 29 -6.59 -22.17 2.06
CA ARG A 29 -6.80 -22.50 0.64
C ARG A 29 -5.57 -22.06 -0.15
N VAL A 30 -5.37 -22.65 -1.35
CA VAL A 30 -4.35 -22.19 -2.27
C VAL A 30 -4.65 -20.75 -2.64
N ASN A 31 -3.68 -19.86 -2.46
CA ASN A 31 -3.83 -18.43 -2.73
C ASN A 31 -2.72 -17.96 -3.67
N ILE A 32 -3.11 -17.28 -4.76
CA ILE A 32 -2.20 -16.70 -5.74
C ILE A 32 -2.09 -15.20 -5.47
N SER A 33 -0.87 -14.71 -5.39
CA SER A 33 -0.59 -13.27 -5.27
C SER A 33 0.41 -12.85 -6.36
N VAL A 34 0.11 -11.75 -7.03
CA VAL A 34 0.98 -11.09 -8.01
C VAL A 34 1.32 -9.73 -7.44
N ARG A 35 2.61 -9.46 -7.22
CA ARG A 35 3.06 -8.21 -6.58
C ARG A 35 4.20 -7.59 -7.37
N PRO A 36 4.20 -6.26 -7.55
CA PRO A 36 5.31 -5.55 -8.17
C PRO A 36 6.63 -5.91 -7.46
N PHE A 37 7.70 -6.06 -8.24
CA PHE A 37 9.07 -6.39 -7.79
C PHE A 37 9.23 -7.72 -7.02
N LYS A 38 8.14 -8.44 -6.76
CA LYS A 38 8.14 -9.73 -6.03
C LYS A 38 7.62 -10.88 -6.88
N GLY A 39 7.10 -10.58 -8.06
CA GLY A 39 6.59 -11.59 -8.99
C GLY A 39 5.33 -12.32 -8.52
N ILE A 40 5.20 -13.56 -8.93
CA ILE A 40 4.05 -14.42 -8.66
C ILE A 40 4.39 -15.38 -7.54
N ARG A 41 3.54 -15.39 -6.51
CA ARG A 41 3.67 -16.30 -5.37
C ARG A 41 2.36 -17.05 -5.17
N VAL A 42 2.47 -18.37 -4.96
CA VAL A 42 1.38 -19.28 -4.58
C VAL A 42 1.61 -19.78 -3.16
N ALA A 43 0.73 -19.38 -2.25
CA ALA A 43 0.71 -19.91 -0.89
C ALA A 43 -0.02 -21.26 -0.88
N VAL A 44 0.69 -22.33 -0.53
CA VAL A 44 0.21 -23.71 -0.55
C VAL A 44 -0.05 -24.18 0.90
N PRO A 45 -1.31 -24.48 1.29
CA PRO A 45 -1.60 -25.08 2.60
C PRO A 45 -0.88 -26.42 2.77
N TYR A 46 -0.58 -26.80 3.99
CA TYR A 46 0.13 -28.06 4.26
C TYR A 46 -0.63 -29.30 3.78
N GLY A 47 -1.97 -29.31 3.82
CA GLY A 47 -2.82 -30.40 3.34
C GLY A 47 -3.01 -30.47 1.83
N VAL A 48 -2.36 -29.60 1.04
CA VAL A 48 -2.50 -29.58 -0.43
C VAL A 48 -1.16 -29.92 -1.09
N SER A 49 -1.13 -30.90 -2.01
CA SER A 49 0.08 -31.22 -2.75
C SER A 49 0.50 -30.08 -3.71
N TYR A 50 1.79 -29.95 -3.99
CA TYR A 50 2.29 -29.00 -4.99
C TYR A 50 1.71 -29.25 -6.39
N ALA A 51 1.45 -30.53 -6.75
CA ALA A 51 0.80 -30.89 -8.01
C ALA A 51 -0.60 -30.26 -8.12
N LYS A 52 -1.45 -30.43 -7.10
CA LYS A 52 -2.78 -29.79 -7.05
C LYS A 52 -2.69 -28.26 -7.06
N ALA A 53 -1.73 -27.67 -6.36
CA ALA A 53 -1.54 -26.21 -6.35
C ALA A 53 -1.09 -25.69 -7.73
N ARG A 54 -0.25 -26.45 -8.48
CA ARG A 54 0.15 -26.12 -9.85
C ARG A 54 -1.02 -26.18 -10.81
N MET A 55 -1.84 -27.23 -10.75
CA MET A 55 -3.07 -27.33 -11.56
C MET A 55 -4.01 -26.14 -11.30
N PHE A 56 -4.19 -25.78 -10.04
CA PHE A 56 -4.99 -24.62 -9.68
C PHE A 56 -4.40 -23.31 -10.22
N ALA A 57 -3.09 -23.10 -10.11
CA ALA A 57 -2.44 -21.91 -10.66
C ALA A 57 -2.54 -21.87 -12.20
N ALA A 58 -2.38 -23.01 -12.88
CA ALA A 58 -2.57 -23.12 -14.32
C ALA A 58 -4.00 -22.78 -14.74
N SER A 59 -5.03 -23.24 -14.02
CA SER A 59 -6.43 -22.89 -14.29
C SER A 59 -6.73 -21.40 -14.15
N LYS A 60 -5.88 -20.65 -13.43
CA LYS A 60 -5.97 -19.20 -13.25
C LYS A 60 -5.05 -18.40 -14.18
N LYS A 61 -4.52 -19.01 -15.23
CA LYS A 61 -3.56 -18.41 -16.18
C LYS A 61 -4.01 -17.02 -16.65
N HIS A 62 -5.23 -16.90 -17.15
CA HIS A 62 -5.75 -15.62 -17.66
C HIS A 62 -5.82 -14.53 -16.56
N TRP A 63 -6.27 -14.91 -15.36
CA TRP A 63 -6.28 -14.00 -14.21
C TRP A 63 -4.86 -13.52 -13.86
N ILE A 64 -3.89 -14.45 -13.85
CA ILE A 64 -2.49 -14.12 -13.54
C ILE A 64 -1.93 -13.19 -14.62
N GLN A 65 -2.14 -13.47 -15.90
CA GLN A 65 -1.67 -12.63 -17.00
C GLN A 65 -2.19 -11.20 -16.90
N LYS A 66 -3.50 -11.02 -16.67
CA LYS A 66 -4.12 -9.70 -16.47
C LYS A 66 -3.48 -8.93 -15.29
N HIS A 67 -3.12 -9.63 -14.21
CA HIS A 67 -2.47 -9.00 -13.05
C HIS A 67 -0.99 -8.74 -13.31
N LEU A 68 -0.30 -9.57 -14.09
CA LEU A 68 1.08 -9.33 -14.55
C LEU A 68 1.19 -8.06 -15.40
N GLU A 69 0.26 -7.83 -16.32
CA GLU A 69 0.23 -6.60 -17.14
C GLU A 69 0.08 -5.35 -16.25
N LYS A 70 -0.86 -5.39 -15.30
CA LYS A 70 -1.03 -4.30 -14.33
C LYS A 70 0.24 -4.08 -13.49
N MET A 71 0.87 -5.17 -13.06
CA MET A 71 2.11 -5.12 -12.29
C MET A 71 3.25 -4.50 -13.12
N ARG A 72 3.45 -4.96 -14.37
CA ARG A 72 4.49 -4.44 -15.27
C ARG A 72 4.28 -2.94 -15.57
N LYS A 73 3.02 -2.51 -15.73
CA LYS A 73 2.70 -1.09 -15.86
C LYS A 73 3.13 -0.34 -14.60
N ALA A 74 2.73 -0.81 -13.42
CA ALA A 74 3.11 -0.19 -12.15
C ALA A 74 4.63 -0.15 -11.94
N GLU A 75 5.38 -1.19 -12.39
CA GLU A 75 6.84 -1.22 -12.32
C GLU A 75 7.51 -0.24 -13.29
N ARG A 76 6.95 -0.03 -14.48
CA ARG A 76 7.40 1.03 -15.40
C ARG A 76 7.16 2.40 -14.80
N ASP A 77 5.92 2.66 -14.37
CA ASP A 77 5.53 3.93 -13.75
C ASP A 77 6.41 4.24 -12.51
N HIS A 78 6.76 3.20 -11.72
CA HIS A 78 7.70 3.34 -10.61
C HIS A 78 9.12 3.70 -11.06
N ARG A 79 9.64 3.09 -12.12
CA ARG A 79 10.98 3.42 -12.64
C ARG A 79 11.07 4.88 -13.08
N ASP A 80 10.07 5.34 -13.82
CA ASP A 80 10.01 6.72 -14.32
C ASP A 80 9.89 7.74 -13.18
N LEU A 81 9.16 7.36 -12.12
CA LEU A 81 9.00 8.19 -10.92
C LEU A 81 10.18 8.06 -9.95
N SER A 82 10.85 6.90 -9.87
CA SER A 82 11.92 6.66 -8.88
C SER A 82 13.14 7.57 -9.09
N HIS A 83 13.43 7.95 -10.34
CA HIS A 83 14.42 9.00 -10.63
C HIS A 83 14.08 10.33 -9.94
N ASN A 84 12.79 10.66 -9.83
CA ASN A 84 12.31 11.86 -9.16
C ASN A 84 12.25 11.74 -7.63
N PHE A 85 12.21 10.50 -7.07
CA PHE A 85 12.08 10.30 -5.61
C PHE A 85 13.40 10.30 -4.85
N ASN A 86 14.52 9.99 -5.53
CA ASN A 86 15.83 9.95 -4.87
C ASN A 86 16.33 11.35 -4.47
N ASN A 87 15.73 12.42 -4.97
CA ASN A 87 16.10 13.81 -4.74
C ASN A 87 15.00 14.61 -3.99
N ILE A 88 14.34 14.00 -2.97
CA ILE A 88 13.46 14.79 -2.12
C ILE A 88 14.33 15.53 -1.09
N ASP A 89 14.38 16.85 -1.19
CA ASP A 89 14.81 17.68 -0.08
C ASP A 89 13.81 17.51 1.08
N ARG A 90 14.24 16.76 2.09
CA ARG A 90 13.40 16.46 3.27
C ARG A 90 13.01 17.71 4.04
N ARG A 91 13.84 18.72 4.05
CA ARG A 91 13.59 19.97 4.77
C ARG A 91 12.47 20.75 4.07
N GLU A 92 12.58 20.87 2.76
CA GLU A 92 11.56 21.57 1.95
C GLU A 92 10.24 20.79 1.93
N ALA A 93 10.27 19.48 1.69
CA ALA A 93 9.09 18.63 1.76
C ALA A 93 8.42 18.69 3.15
N GLY A 94 9.23 18.78 4.21
CA GLY A 94 8.73 18.94 5.58
C GLY A 94 7.94 20.23 5.74
N LYS A 95 8.47 21.36 5.25
CA LYS A 95 7.76 22.65 5.30
C LYS A 95 6.41 22.60 4.57
N ILE A 96 6.41 22.07 3.33
CA ILE A 96 5.20 21.92 2.52
C ILE A 96 4.13 21.10 3.26
N LEU A 97 4.53 19.95 3.81
CA LEU A 97 3.60 19.04 4.50
C LEU A 97 3.06 19.63 5.80
N VAL A 98 3.91 20.28 6.59
CA VAL A 98 3.49 20.93 7.84
C VAL A 98 2.53 22.08 7.55
N GLN A 99 2.89 22.96 6.62
CA GLN A 99 2.03 24.06 6.19
C GLN A 99 0.66 23.55 5.72
N ARG A 100 0.66 22.50 4.88
CA ARG A 100 -0.59 21.94 4.35
C ARG A 100 -1.44 21.29 5.44
N LEU A 101 -0.83 20.59 6.39
CA LEU A 101 -1.51 20.04 7.56
C LEU A 101 -2.17 21.14 8.39
N GLU A 102 -1.46 22.24 8.66
CA GLU A 102 -1.99 23.39 9.42
C GLU A 102 -3.18 24.06 8.73
N GLU A 103 -3.06 24.29 7.39
CA GLU A 103 -4.15 24.83 6.58
C GLU A 103 -5.41 23.96 6.68
N LEU A 104 -5.29 22.65 6.50
CA LEU A 104 -6.41 21.72 6.52
C LEU A 104 -6.97 21.57 7.95
N ALA A 105 -6.11 21.51 8.95
CA ALA A 105 -6.53 21.45 10.35
C ALA A 105 -7.36 22.70 10.73
N ARG A 106 -6.90 23.90 10.38
CA ARG A 106 -7.60 25.16 10.60
C ARG A 106 -8.94 25.20 9.86
N LYS A 107 -8.92 24.86 8.55
CA LYS A 107 -10.11 24.87 7.68
C LYS A 107 -11.24 23.99 8.24
N HIS A 108 -10.92 22.84 8.81
CA HIS A 108 -11.89 21.85 9.28
C HIS A 108 -12.00 21.77 10.81
N GLY A 109 -11.34 22.70 11.52
CA GLY A 109 -11.41 22.81 12.99
C GLY A 109 -10.80 21.63 13.73
N PHE A 110 -9.79 20.93 13.15
CA PHE A 110 -9.06 19.86 13.82
C PHE A 110 -7.97 20.42 14.74
N LYS A 111 -7.73 19.69 15.84
CA LYS A 111 -6.60 19.92 16.75
C LYS A 111 -5.73 18.67 16.74
N TYR A 112 -4.42 18.85 16.74
CA TYR A 112 -3.43 17.78 16.88
C TYR A 112 -2.32 18.24 17.83
N ASN A 113 -1.50 17.31 18.33
CA ASN A 113 -0.45 17.63 19.30
C ASN A 113 0.87 17.98 18.57
N ARG A 114 1.50 16.99 17.93
CA ARG A 114 2.79 17.17 17.24
C ARG A 114 2.73 16.57 15.84
N VAL A 115 3.52 17.11 14.92
CA VAL A 115 3.71 16.54 13.59
C VAL A 115 5.15 16.03 13.40
N PHE A 116 5.28 14.88 12.77
CA PHE A 116 6.55 14.26 12.43
C PHE A 116 6.60 13.93 10.94
N ILE A 117 7.68 14.35 10.26
CA ILE A 117 7.92 13.98 8.87
C ILE A 117 8.88 12.79 8.85
N ARG A 118 8.42 11.68 8.26
CA ARG A 118 9.14 10.41 8.25
C ARG A 118 9.31 9.87 6.84
N ASN A 119 10.31 9.04 6.61
CA ASN A 119 10.45 8.27 5.37
C ASN A 119 10.10 6.81 5.64
N GLN A 120 8.80 6.52 5.69
CA GLN A 120 8.29 5.18 6.00
C GLN A 120 8.18 4.33 4.73
N LYS A 121 8.31 2.99 4.88
CA LYS A 121 8.23 2.03 3.76
C LYS A 121 6.85 1.39 3.60
N THR A 122 5.92 1.59 4.55
CA THR A 122 4.69 0.79 4.62
C THR A 122 3.42 1.61 4.77
N ARG A 123 3.52 2.93 4.96
CA ARG A 123 2.35 3.79 5.18
C ARG A 123 2.60 5.24 4.77
N TRP A 124 1.53 5.91 4.39
CA TRP A 124 1.54 7.32 4.02
C TRP A 124 1.49 8.26 5.23
N GLY A 125 0.78 7.84 6.26
CA GLY A 125 0.63 8.60 7.50
C GLY A 125 0.28 7.71 8.68
N SER A 126 0.16 8.30 9.86
CA SER A 126 -0.41 7.69 11.06
C SER A 126 -0.72 8.75 12.10
N CYS A 127 -1.79 8.54 12.87
CA CYS A 127 -2.13 9.32 14.05
C CYS A 127 -2.03 8.44 15.30
N SER A 128 -1.29 8.90 16.31
CA SER A 128 -1.16 8.18 17.58
C SER A 128 -2.36 8.42 18.51
N SER A 129 -2.46 7.64 19.61
CA SER A 129 -3.46 7.87 20.67
C SER A 129 -3.35 9.23 21.31
N LYS A 130 -2.17 9.86 21.31
CA LYS A 130 -1.88 11.21 21.82
C LYS A 130 -2.03 12.30 20.76
N ASP A 131 -2.73 12.05 19.66
CA ASP A 131 -2.94 12.99 18.55
C ASP A 131 -1.67 13.51 17.87
N ASN A 132 -0.57 12.74 17.95
CA ASN A 132 0.61 13.02 17.16
C ASN A 132 0.42 12.47 15.75
N ILE A 133 0.63 13.32 14.74
CA ILE A 133 0.51 12.97 13.34
C ILE A 133 1.91 12.71 12.76
N SER A 134 2.08 11.59 12.07
CA SER A 134 3.27 11.32 11.28
C SER A 134 2.89 11.30 9.81
N LEU A 135 3.59 12.06 8.97
CA LEU A 135 3.39 12.12 7.53
C LEU A 135 4.63 11.59 6.80
N ASN A 136 4.40 10.85 5.73
CA ASN A 136 5.49 10.36 4.89
C ASN A 136 5.98 11.47 3.97
N VAL A 137 7.29 11.68 3.94
CA VAL A 137 7.92 12.67 3.07
C VAL A 137 7.56 12.49 1.58
N LYS A 138 7.28 11.27 1.15
CA LYS A 138 6.87 10.93 -0.22
C LYS A 138 5.53 11.55 -0.64
N LEU A 139 4.72 12.06 0.30
CA LEU A 139 3.45 12.73 0.01
C LEU A 139 3.58 13.95 -0.91
N VAL A 140 4.73 14.62 -0.92
CA VAL A 140 4.97 15.75 -1.84
C VAL A 140 5.09 15.35 -3.31
N ARG A 141 5.14 14.04 -3.60
CA ARG A 141 5.29 13.50 -4.95
C ARG A 141 4.01 12.90 -5.54
N ILE A 142 2.94 12.84 -4.76
CA ILE A 142 1.63 12.44 -5.26
C ILE A 142 0.76 13.67 -5.54
N PRO A 143 -0.31 13.55 -6.34
CA PRO A 143 -1.22 14.64 -6.60
C PRO A 143 -1.72 15.31 -5.32
N LYS A 144 -1.81 16.64 -5.31
CA LYS A 144 -2.23 17.43 -4.14
C LYS A 144 -3.53 16.91 -3.51
N LYS A 145 -4.51 16.51 -4.34
CA LYS A 145 -5.78 15.94 -3.86
C LYS A 145 -5.60 14.68 -3.01
N LEU A 146 -4.62 13.82 -3.36
CA LEU A 146 -4.32 12.60 -2.60
C LEU A 146 -3.49 12.91 -1.35
N MET A 147 -2.59 13.88 -1.41
CA MET A 147 -1.88 14.39 -0.24
C MET A 147 -2.88 14.97 0.77
N ASP A 148 -3.80 15.81 0.33
CA ASP A 148 -4.87 16.37 1.15
C ASP A 148 -5.74 15.28 1.77
N TYR A 149 -6.10 14.28 0.97
CA TYR A 149 -6.88 13.13 1.43
C TYR A 149 -6.20 12.39 2.58
N ILE A 150 -4.89 12.12 2.47
CA ILE A 150 -4.14 11.43 3.52
C ILE A 150 -4.01 12.31 4.76
N ILE A 151 -3.72 13.60 4.61
CA ILE A 151 -3.64 14.52 5.74
C ILE A 151 -4.98 14.58 6.47
N LEU A 152 -6.10 14.68 5.75
CA LEU A 152 -7.44 14.67 6.33
C LEU A 152 -7.78 13.33 7.00
N HIS A 153 -7.34 12.22 6.42
CA HIS A 153 -7.46 10.89 7.02
C HIS A 153 -6.81 10.86 8.42
N GLU A 154 -5.59 11.35 8.54
CA GLU A 154 -4.88 11.40 9.83
C GLU A 154 -5.50 12.43 10.80
N LEU A 155 -6.00 13.55 10.28
CA LEU A 155 -6.69 14.55 11.10
C LEU A 155 -8.01 14.02 11.67
N VAL A 156 -8.78 13.24 10.90
CA VAL A 156 -10.01 12.60 11.41
C VAL A 156 -9.70 11.66 12.57
N HIS A 157 -8.54 10.99 12.55
CA HIS A 157 -8.09 10.15 13.66
C HIS A 157 -7.85 10.89 14.98
N THR A 158 -7.68 12.21 14.97
CA THR A 158 -7.62 12.98 16.24
C THR A 158 -8.97 12.99 16.98
N ARG A 159 -10.08 12.75 16.27
CA ARG A 159 -11.42 12.67 16.85
C ARG A 159 -11.97 11.25 16.92
N VAL A 160 -11.69 10.42 15.93
CA VAL A 160 -12.22 9.05 15.82
C VAL A 160 -11.08 8.09 15.52
N LYS A 161 -10.63 7.35 16.54
CA LYS A 161 -9.42 6.50 16.46
C LYS A 161 -9.57 5.27 15.55
N ASN A 162 -10.77 4.68 15.49
CA ASN A 162 -11.01 3.42 14.80
C ASN A 162 -11.73 3.62 13.47
N HIS A 163 -11.35 2.87 12.42
CA HIS A 163 -11.96 2.90 11.09
C HIS A 163 -13.37 2.27 11.04
N GLY A 164 -14.26 2.69 11.94
CA GLY A 164 -15.66 2.27 11.96
C GLY A 164 -16.58 3.20 11.17
N LYS A 165 -17.89 2.95 11.23
CA LYS A 165 -18.91 3.76 10.52
C LYS A 165 -18.78 5.27 10.82
N LYS A 166 -18.54 5.64 12.09
CA LYS A 166 -18.37 7.04 12.51
C LYS A 166 -17.16 7.71 11.84
N TYR A 167 -16.05 6.97 11.72
CA TYR A 167 -14.84 7.44 11.06
C TYR A 167 -15.09 7.74 9.59
N TYR A 168 -15.63 6.76 8.86
CA TYR A 168 -15.89 6.94 7.43
C TYR A 168 -16.94 8.03 7.16
N ALA A 169 -17.98 8.13 7.97
CA ALA A 169 -18.94 9.21 7.85
C ALA A 169 -18.34 10.61 8.07
N ALA A 170 -17.40 10.74 9.03
CA ALA A 170 -16.68 11.99 9.26
C ALA A 170 -15.75 12.33 8.11
N LEU A 171 -15.02 11.35 7.57
CA LEU A 171 -14.10 11.54 6.46
C LEU A 171 -14.85 11.87 5.16
N ASP A 172 -15.91 11.12 4.83
CA ASP A 172 -16.73 11.30 3.62
C ASP A 172 -17.36 12.70 3.54
N ARG A 173 -17.77 13.29 4.68
CA ARG A 173 -18.28 14.68 4.76
C ARG A 173 -17.25 15.72 4.32
N ILE A 174 -15.96 15.43 4.48
CA ILE A 174 -14.88 16.37 4.22
C ILE A 174 -14.32 16.19 2.81
N VAL A 175 -14.14 14.93 2.38
CA VAL A 175 -13.42 14.59 1.16
C VAL A 175 -14.34 14.28 -0.03
N GLY A 176 -15.63 14.04 0.21
CA GLY A 176 -16.60 13.66 -0.81
C GLY A 176 -16.42 12.20 -1.27
N ASP A 177 -16.00 11.99 -2.51
CA ASP A 177 -15.83 10.63 -3.08
C ASP A 177 -14.53 9.94 -2.60
N ARG A 178 -14.57 9.48 -1.35
CA ARG A 178 -13.49 8.71 -0.73
C ARG A 178 -13.13 7.45 -1.52
N LYS A 179 -14.11 6.76 -2.11
CA LYS A 179 -13.86 5.50 -2.82
C LYS A 179 -12.97 5.71 -4.05
N SER A 180 -13.19 6.79 -4.78
CA SER A 180 -12.34 7.18 -5.90
C SER A 180 -10.92 7.53 -5.43
N LEU A 181 -10.80 8.31 -4.36
CA LEU A 181 -9.50 8.67 -3.77
C LEU A 181 -8.74 7.45 -3.27
N ASP A 182 -9.41 6.50 -2.59
CA ASP A 182 -8.81 5.22 -2.16
C ASP A 182 -8.30 4.39 -3.34
N SER A 183 -9.07 4.33 -4.43
CA SER A 183 -8.70 3.59 -5.64
C SER A 183 -7.46 4.18 -6.31
N GLU A 184 -7.41 5.52 -6.43
CA GLU A 184 -6.29 6.23 -7.01
C GLU A 184 -5.05 6.13 -6.12
N LEU A 185 -5.21 6.28 -4.80
CA LEU A 185 -4.12 6.16 -3.84
C LEU A 185 -3.47 4.76 -3.86
N LYS A 186 -4.26 3.70 -4.04
CA LYS A 186 -3.73 2.32 -4.19
C LYS A 186 -2.76 2.21 -5.35
N GLN A 187 -2.99 2.89 -6.48
CA GLN A 187 -2.06 2.88 -7.60
C GLN A 187 -0.73 3.52 -7.20
N HIS A 188 -0.76 4.68 -6.56
CA HIS A 188 0.44 5.36 -6.06
C HIS A 188 1.16 4.55 -4.97
N THR A 189 0.43 3.86 -4.09
CA THR A 189 0.99 2.99 -3.05
C THR A 189 1.79 1.84 -3.67
N ILE A 190 1.25 1.22 -4.73
CA ILE A 190 1.93 0.15 -5.47
C ILE A 190 3.19 0.69 -6.16
N ILE A 191 3.07 1.84 -6.84
CA ILE A 191 4.15 2.49 -7.57
C ILE A 191 5.30 2.88 -6.61
N LEU A 192 5.02 3.32 -5.40
CA LEU A 192 6.02 3.81 -4.45
C LEU A 192 6.54 2.74 -3.49
N GLY A 193 6.08 1.49 -3.62
CA GLY A 193 6.51 0.37 -2.79
C GLY A 193 6.18 0.54 -1.30
N LEU A 194 5.05 1.16 -0.98
CA LEU A 194 4.54 1.38 0.36
C LEU A 194 3.62 0.24 0.83
#